data_3243daed45ca8501e03dec51bd4b0625
#
_entry.id   3243daed45ca8501e03dec51bd4b0625
#
_cell.length_a   1.000
_cell.length_b   1.000
_cell.length_c   1.000
_cell.angle_alpha   90.00
_cell.angle_beta   90.00
_cell.angle_gamma   90.00
#
_symmetry.space_group_name_H-M   'P 1'
#
loop_
_entity.id
_entity.type
_entity.pdbx_description
1 polymer ?
#
loop_
_entity_poly.entity_id
_entity_poly.type
_entity_poly.pdbx_seq_one_letter_code
_entity_poly.pdbx_strand_id
1 'polypeptide(L)'
;MFRKLALAAALTFAALPAQAHFVWLERDGTGPAAAFFGEWDEDVREKSGAGGHLDMIAGPIAFQGDKSKPLAITRGTDRIEIAAAGPGDVRLVEDSLKPREDKRNGGRTKGVFQAKAGRADTTAGMDLELVPLTANGDTFVLLLRGQPLPKAEVKLAAPPKWACELHTDDKGQVTFVLPWAGRYVAEVIHVETIKGGEGDQAYDRIRHVSSLSFVKADGIPWKDQ
;
A
#
# COMPACT_ATOMS: atom_id res chain seq x y z
N MET A 1 10.63 62.65 -13.01
CA MET A 1 9.83 61.75 -12.14
C MET A 1 9.78 60.34 -12.77
N PHE A 2 10.71 59.45 -12.43
CA PHE A 2 10.77 58.09 -12.97
C PHE A 2 10.16 57.13 -11.92
N ARG A 3 9.01 56.57 -12.25
CA ARG A 3 8.39 55.49 -11.43
C ARG A 3 9.09 54.17 -11.74
N LYS A 4 9.81 53.64 -10.75
CA LYS A 4 10.36 52.25 -10.78
C LYS A 4 9.24 51.29 -10.51
N LEU A 5 8.83 50.51 -11.52
CA LEU A 5 8.00 49.34 -11.34
C LEU A 5 8.89 48.20 -10.79
N ALA A 6 8.64 47.78 -9.57
CA ALA A 6 9.21 46.55 -9.00
C ALA A 6 8.34 45.36 -9.45
N LEU A 7 8.90 44.50 -10.28
CA LEU A 7 8.27 43.24 -10.68
C LEU A 7 8.53 42.23 -9.58
N ALA A 8 7.51 41.88 -8.78
CA ALA A 8 7.57 40.83 -7.80
C ALA A 8 7.35 39.47 -8.53
N ALA A 9 8.43 38.72 -8.69
CA ALA A 9 8.36 37.36 -9.18
C ALA A 9 7.81 36.45 -8.04
N ALA A 10 6.56 36.00 -8.18
CA ALA A 10 5.99 35.00 -7.32
C ALA A 10 6.60 33.64 -7.69
N LEU A 11 7.51 33.13 -6.86
CA LEU A 11 7.97 31.74 -6.92
C LEU A 11 6.82 30.83 -6.44
N THR A 12 6.09 30.26 -7.37
CA THR A 12 5.20 29.14 -7.09
C THR A 12 6.07 27.90 -6.77
N PHE A 13 6.23 27.60 -5.49
CA PHE A 13 6.71 26.28 -5.07
C PHE A 13 5.64 25.27 -5.47
N ALA A 14 5.88 24.56 -6.57
CA ALA A 14 5.17 23.30 -6.81
C ALA A 14 5.58 22.35 -5.69
N ALA A 15 4.66 22.09 -4.76
CA ALA A 15 4.82 20.99 -3.82
C ALA A 15 4.80 19.71 -4.67
N LEU A 16 5.97 19.12 -4.88
CA LEU A 16 6.07 17.77 -5.40
C LEU A 16 5.33 16.88 -4.41
N PRO A 17 4.39 16.04 -4.85
CA PRO A 17 3.78 15.04 -3.98
C PRO A 17 4.93 14.24 -3.36
N ALA A 18 4.97 14.16 -2.04
CA ALA A 18 5.91 13.28 -1.35
C ALA A 18 5.47 11.85 -1.69
N GLN A 19 6.03 11.31 -2.76
CA GLN A 19 5.82 9.92 -3.14
C GLN A 19 6.34 9.05 -2.01
N ALA A 20 5.45 8.30 -1.42
CA ALA A 20 5.78 7.43 -0.31
C ALA A 20 5.86 6.01 -0.84
N HIS A 21 7.03 5.41 -0.78
CA HIS A 21 7.21 4.00 -1.08
C HIS A 21 6.24 3.14 -0.27
N PHE A 22 5.68 2.13 -0.91
CA PHE A 22 4.81 1.15 -0.27
C PHE A 22 5.20 -0.27 -0.65
N VAL A 23 4.70 -1.25 0.09
CA VAL A 23 4.83 -2.67 -0.25
C VAL A 23 3.62 -3.07 -1.06
N TRP A 24 3.84 -3.78 -2.18
CA TRP A 24 2.76 -4.48 -2.87
C TRP A 24 3.14 -5.92 -3.15
N LEU A 25 2.14 -6.76 -3.34
CA LEU A 25 2.32 -8.15 -3.72
C LEU A 25 1.95 -8.34 -5.19
N GLU A 26 2.71 -9.17 -5.89
CA GLU A 26 2.34 -9.69 -7.19
C GLU A 26 2.16 -11.20 -7.09
N ARG A 27 1.03 -11.67 -7.59
CA ARG A 27 0.70 -13.08 -7.63
C ARG A 27 -0.13 -13.37 -8.85
N ASP A 28 0.25 -14.38 -9.61
CA ASP A 28 -0.48 -14.86 -10.77
C ASP A 28 -1.10 -16.22 -10.44
N GLY A 29 -2.44 -16.28 -10.54
CA GLY A 29 -3.20 -17.48 -10.21
C GLY A 29 -3.01 -17.95 -8.77
N THR A 30 -2.69 -19.22 -8.56
CA THR A 30 -2.59 -19.88 -7.24
C THR A 30 -1.16 -20.28 -6.86
N GLY A 31 -0.18 -19.75 -7.58
CA GLY A 31 1.25 -20.00 -7.34
C GLY A 31 1.85 -19.15 -6.24
N PRO A 32 3.18 -19.11 -6.15
CA PRO A 32 3.90 -18.21 -5.25
C PRO A 32 3.56 -16.75 -5.48
N ALA A 33 3.82 -15.91 -4.48
CA ALA A 33 3.72 -14.46 -4.59
C ALA A 33 5.08 -13.81 -4.42
N ALA A 34 5.23 -12.60 -4.94
CA ALA A 34 6.40 -11.76 -4.73
C ALA A 34 5.98 -10.43 -4.11
N ALA A 35 6.70 -10.00 -3.08
CA ALA A 35 6.55 -8.68 -2.48
C ALA A 35 7.63 -7.75 -3.01
N PHE A 36 7.21 -6.55 -3.42
CA PHE A 36 8.06 -5.46 -3.88
C PHE A 36 7.90 -4.26 -2.95
N PHE A 37 8.92 -3.43 -2.91
CA PHE A 37 8.91 -2.15 -2.21
C PHE A 37 9.28 -1.04 -3.19
N GLY A 38 8.57 0.08 -3.17
CA GLY A 38 8.78 1.19 -4.10
C GLY A 38 7.48 1.87 -4.52
N GLU A 39 7.36 2.21 -5.80
CA GLU A 39 6.23 2.93 -6.40
C GLU A 39 5.78 2.20 -7.67
N TRP A 40 4.61 1.58 -7.61
CA TRP A 40 4.15 0.69 -8.69
C TRP A 40 3.82 1.45 -9.98
N ASP A 41 3.20 2.63 -9.88
CA ASP A 41 2.82 3.47 -11.01
C ASP A 41 4.01 4.12 -11.72
N GLU A 42 5.12 4.32 -11.01
CA GLU A 42 6.38 4.85 -11.53
C GLU A 42 7.39 3.76 -11.95
N ASP A 43 7.02 2.48 -11.82
CA ASP A 43 7.92 1.32 -12.03
C ASP A 43 9.17 1.32 -11.13
N VAL A 44 9.11 2.01 -9.99
CA VAL A 44 10.20 2.01 -9.03
C VAL A 44 10.15 0.77 -8.17
N ARG A 45 11.16 -0.10 -8.29
CA ARG A 45 11.34 -1.29 -7.46
C ARG A 45 12.68 -1.18 -6.74
N GLU A 46 12.59 -1.04 -5.44
CA GLU A 46 13.77 -0.94 -4.57
C GLU A 46 14.53 -2.25 -4.50
N LYS A 47 15.84 -2.12 -4.30
CA LYS A 47 16.76 -3.26 -4.17
C LYS A 47 17.30 -3.35 -2.76
N SER A 48 17.82 -4.53 -2.43
CA SER A 48 18.61 -4.74 -1.21
C SER A 48 20.03 -4.20 -1.39
N GLY A 49 20.66 -3.80 -0.28
CA GLY A 49 22.05 -3.35 -0.25
C GLY A 49 22.23 -1.84 -0.40
N ALA A 50 23.46 -1.44 -0.68
CA ALA A 50 23.85 -0.03 -0.72
C ALA A 50 23.07 0.75 -1.78
N GLY A 51 22.37 1.81 -1.35
CA GLY A 51 21.58 2.69 -2.22
C GLY A 51 20.17 2.20 -2.51
N GLY A 52 19.76 1.04 -2.00
CA GLY A 52 18.39 0.54 -2.08
C GLY A 52 17.69 0.57 -0.73
N HIS A 53 16.36 0.43 -0.75
CA HIS A 53 15.53 0.53 0.45
C HIS A 53 14.69 -0.73 0.73
N LEU A 54 14.85 -1.81 -0.06
CA LEU A 54 14.10 -3.06 0.18
C LEU A 54 14.39 -3.64 1.58
N ASP A 55 15.58 -3.40 2.12
CA ASP A 55 15.98 -3.86 3.45
C ASP A 55 15.22 -3.16 4.59
N MET A 56 14.44 -2.11 4.30
CA MET A 56 13.48 -1.54 5.26
C MET A 56 12.35 -2.52 5.58
N ILE A 57 12.03 -3.44 4.68
CA ILE A 57 11.07 -4.51 4.94
C ILE A 57 11.83 -5.66 5.61
N ALA A 58 12.18 -5.48 6.90
CA ALA A 58 13.20 -6.28 7.59
C ALA A 58 12.66 -7.59 8.17
N GLY A 59 11.45 -7.58 8.70
CA GLY A 59 10.84 -8.70 9.43
C GLY A 59 9.41 -8.99 9.02
N PRO A 60 9.07 -9.07 7.70
CA PRO A 60 7.71 -9.23 7.27
C PRO A 60 7.18 -10.64 7.59
N ILE A 61 5.90 -10.71 7.94
CA ILE A 61 5.16 -11.95 8.10
C ILE A 61 4.19 -12.07 6.92
N ALA A 62 4.35 -13.12 6.11
CA ALA A 62 3.43 -13.45 5.03
C ALA A 62 2.52 -14.63 5.43
N PHE A 63 1.25 -14.61 5.00
CA PHE A 63 0.28 -15.65 5.34
C PHE A 63 -0.88 -15.73 4.32
N GLN A 64 -1.57 -16.89 4.32
CA GLN A 64 -2.87 -17.11 3.66
C GLN A 64 -3.89 -17.51 4.72
N GLY A 65 -5.02 -16.78 4.82
CA GLY A 65 -6.05 -17.02 5.82
C GLY A 65 -5.58 -16.77 7.26
N ASP A 66 -4.90 -17.73 7.84
CA ASP A 66 -4.49 -17.72 9.26
C ASP A 66 -3.07 -17.14 9.46
N LYS A 67 -2.97 -15.96 10.07
CA LYS A 67 -1.69 -15.29 10.38
C LYS A 67 -0.79 -16.09 11.33
N SER A 68 -1.34 -17.00 12.13
CA SER A 68 -0.54 -17.86 13.01
C SER A 68 0.26 -18.94 12.28
N LYS A 69 0.00 -19.11 10.97
CA LYS A 69 0.69 -20.04 10.07
C LYS A 69 1.44 -19.28 8.99
N PRO A 70 2.59 -18.66 9.32
CA PRO A 70 3.32 -17.87 8.36
C PRO A 70 3.85 -18.73 7.22
N LEU A 71 3.84 -18.14 6.02
CA LEU A 71 4.45 -18.72 4.84
C LEU A 71 5.97 -18.50 4.87
N ALA A 72 6.70 -19.44 4.29
CA ALA A 72 8.13 -19.26 4.09
C ALA A 72 8.37 -18.11 3.11
N ILE A 73 9.37 -17.28 3.42
CA ILE A 73 9.82 -16.17 2.56
C ILE A 73 11.30 -16.33 2.23
N THR A 74 11.69 -15.90 1.05
CA THR A 74 13.09 -15.86 0.60
C THR A 74 13.39 -14.45 0.07
N ARG A 75 14.44 -13.81 0.60
CA ARG A 75 14.88 -12.51 0.12
C ARG A 75 15.68 -12.65 -1.16
N GLY A 76 15.25 -11.94 -2.19
CA GLY A 76 16.02 -11.69 -3.40
C GLY A 76 16.68 -10.31 -3.38
N THR A 77 17.26 -9.95 -4.51
CA THR A 77 17.92 -8.65 -4.69
C THR A 77 16.92 -7.50 -4.82
N ASP A 78 15.77 -7.74 -5.46
CA ASP A 78 14.77 -6.73 -5.83
C ASP A 78 13.35 -7.05 -5.31
N ARG A 79 13.19 -8.17 -4.58
CA ARG A 79 11.90 -8.62 -4.08
C ARG A 79 12.04 -9.65 -2.95
N ILE A 80 10.93 -9.94 -2.32
CA ILE A 80 10.81 -11.02 -1.32
C ILE A 80 9.85 -12.05 -1.91
N GLU A 81 10.34 -13.25 -2.17
CA GLU A 81 9.54 -14.39 -2.63
C GLU A 81 8.75 -14.98 -1.46
N ILE A 82 7.48 -15.31 -1.69
CA ILE A 82 6.57 -15.89 -0.69
C ILE A 82 6.07 -17.23 -1.22
N ALA A 83 6.30 -18.30 -0.45
CA ALA A 83 5.94 -19.67 -0.82
C ALA A 83 4.43 -19.94 -0.63
N ALA A 84 3.60 -19.10 -1.28
CA ALA A 84 2.16 -19.29 -1.32
C ALA A 84 1.78 -20.40 -2.29
N ALA A 85 0.70 -21.13 -2.00
CA ALA A 85 0.18 -22.18 -2.86
C ALA A 85 -1.33 -22.35 -2.68
N GLY A 86 -2.03 -22.71 -3.77
CA GLY A 86 -3.46 -22.96 -3.73
C GLY A 86 -4.32 -21.68 -3.70
N PRO A 87 -5.65 -21.81 -3.56
CA PRO A 87 -6.58 -20.70 -3.58
C PRO A 87 -6.48 -19.81 -2.33
N GLY A 88 -7.11 -18.63 -2.38
CA GLY A 88 -7.13 -17.63 -1.31
C GLY A 88 -6.13 -16.51 -1.49
N ASP A 89 -6.37 -15.41 -0.80
CA ASP A 89 -5.55 -14.21 -0.89
C ASP A 89 -4.26 -14.37 -0.07
N VAL A 90 -3.16 -13.78 -0.54
CA VAL A 90 -1.89 -13.72 0.18
C VAL A 90 -1.75 -12.35 0.83
N ARG A 91 -1.31 -12.32 2.07
CA ARG A 91 -1.08 -11.10 2.85
C ARG A 91 0.36 -11.03 3.34
N LEU A 92 0.86 -9.82 3.50
CA LEU A 92 2.15 -9.53 4.12
C LEU A 92 1.99 -8.34 5.07
N VAL A 93 2.56 -8.46 6.25
CA VAL A 93 2.61 -7.39 7.26
C VAL A 93 4.05 -7.19 7.70
N GLU A 94 4.54 -5.94 7.61
CA GLU A 94 5.79 -5.49 8.20
C GLU A 94 5.49 -4.45 9.28
N ASP A 95 5.63 -4.84 10.53
CA ASP A 95 5.36 -4.01 11.71
C ASP A 95 6.55 -3.95 12.70
N SER A 96 7.70 -4.50 12.29
CA SER A 96 8.92 -4.55 13.12
C SER A 96 9.72 -3.24 13.11
N LEU A 97 9.32 -2.27 12.30
CA LEU A 97 10.05 -1.02 12.15
C LEU A 97 10.06 -0.20 13.43
N LYS A 98 11.26 0.28 13.78
CA LYS A 98 11.42 1.21 14.91
C LYS A 98 10.73 2.54 14.62
N PRO A 99 9.97 3.11 15.58
CA PRO A 99 9.40 4.43 15.45
C PRO A 99 10.46 5.50 15.19
N ARG A 100 10.15 6.43 14.29
CA ARG A 100 11.03 7.54 13.91
C ARG A 100 10.45 8.87 14.37
N GLU A 101 11.30 9.85 14.65
CA GLU A 101 10.87 11.21 14.92
C GLU A 101 10.13 11.81 13.71
N ASP A 102 8.97 12.35 13.97
CA ASP A 102 8.19 13.12 12.99
C ASP A 102 8.54 14.60 13.12
N LYS A 103 9.51 15.05 12.34
CA LYS A 103 9.98 16.44 12.39
C LYS A 103 8.91 17.47 11.99
N ARG A 104 7.86 17.05 11.25
CA ARG A 104 6.80 17.93 10.77
C ARG A 104 5.70 18.12 11.81
N ASN A 105 5.28 17.03 12.45
CA ASN A 105 4.15 17.03 13.38
C ASN A 105 4.58 16.88 14.85
N GLY A 106 5.88 16.72 15.11
CA GLY A 106 6.44 16.40 16.43
C GLY A 106 6.09 14.99 16.88
N GLY A 107 6.78 14.51 17.92
CA GLY A 107 6.60 13.15 18.44
C GLY A 107 7.19 12.07 17.53
N ARG A 108 6.83 10.81 17.79
CA ARG A 108 7.36 9.64 17.05
C ARG A 108 6.25 8.90 16.31
N THR A 109 6.54 8.48 15.09
CA THR A 109 5.62 7.72 14.24
C THR A 109 6.18 6.34 13.96
N LYS A 110 5.37 5.30 14.25
CA LYS A 110 5.61 3.92 13.84
C LYS A 110 5.05 3.70 12.44
N GLY A 111 5.87 3.23 11.51
CA GLY A 111 5.42 2.78 10.19
C GLY A 111 4.95 1.33 10.25
N VAL A 112 3.82 1.01 9.63
CA VAL A 112 3.33 -0.35 9.43
C VAL A 112 2.97 -0.50 7.96
N PHE A 113 3.65 -1.43 7.27
CA PHE A 113 3.34 -1.75 5.88
C PHE A 113 2.53 -3.04 5.80
N GLN A 114 1.50 -3.02 4.98
CA GLN A 114 0.57 -4.13 4.80
C GLN A 114 0.28 -4.28 3.31
N ALA A 115 0.26 -5.50 2.81
CA ALA A 115 -0.01 -5.76 1.41
C ALA A 115 -0.85 -7.02 1.24
N LYS A 116 -1.79 -7.00 0.28
CA LYS A 116 -2.65 -8.12 -0.06
C LYS A 116 -2.61 -8.37 -1.57
N ALA A 117 -2.48 -9.63 -1.96
CA ALA A 117 -2.69 -10.07 -3.34
C ALA A 117 -3.93 -10.95 -3.42
N GLY A 118 -4.89 -10.52 -4.24
CA GLY A 118 -6.17 -11.19 -4.44
C GLY A 118 -7.36 -10.45 -3.82
N ARG A 119 -8.57 -10.86 -4.22
CA ARG A 119 -9.86 -10.31 -3.76
C ARG A 119 -10.91 -11.40 -3.56
N ALA A 120 -10.45 -12.62 -3.23
CA ALA A 120 -11.33 -13.76 -2.98
C ALA A 120 -11.83 -13.79 -1.53
N ASP A 121 -10.99 -13.40 -0.57
CA ASP A 121 -11.33 -13.42 0.85
C ASP A 121 -12.17 -12.20 1.23
N THR A 122 -13.34 -12.46 1.83
CA THR A 122 -14.31 -11.44 2.28
C THR A 122 -14.18 -11.10 3.77
N THR A 123 -13.08 -11.49 4.38
CA THR A 123 -12.74 -11.20 5.78
C THR A 123 -11.36 -10.55 5.88
N ALA A 124 -11.21 -9.58 6.77
CA ALA A 124 -9.92 -8.93 7.01
C ALA A 124 -8.96 -9.86 7.77
N GLY A 125 -7.68 -9.78 7.43
CA GLY A 125 -6.58 -10.45 8.13
C GLY A 125 -5.49 -9.48 8.59
N MET A 126 -5.61 -8.19 8.28
CA MET A 126 -4.66 -7.13 8.62
C MET A 126 -5.37 -5.95 9.30
N ASP A 127 -4.60 -5.08 9.95
CA ASP A 127 -5.17 -3.92 10.66
C ASP A 127 -5.83 -2.93 9.71
N LEU A 128 -5.19 -2.58 8.59
CA LEU A 128 -5.77 -1.73 7.55
C LEU A 128 -5.89 -2.56 6.27
N GLU A 129 -7.11 -2.85 5.82
CA GLU A 129 -7.32 -3.72 4.66
C GLU A 129 -8.54 -3.33 3.83
N LEU A 130 -8.37 -3.30 2.51
CA LEU A 130 -9.47 -3.30 1.54
C LEU A 130 -10.00 -4.73 1.38
N VAL A 131 -11.24 -4.94 1.81
CA VAL A 131 -11.90 -6.25 1.80
C VAL A 131 -13.06 -6.21 0.81
N PRO A 132 -13.15 -7.10 -0.19
CA PRO A 132 -14.26 -7.12 -1.12
C PRO A 132 -15.56 -7.51 -0.41
N LEU A 133 -16.68 -6.86 -0.74
CA LEU A 133 -17.98 -7.19 -0.18
C LEU A 133 -18.47 -8.57 -0.63
N THR A 134 -18.07 -8.99 -1.82
CA THR A 134 -18.29 -10.32 -2.37
C THR A 134 -17.01 -10.84 -2.98
N ALA A 135 -16.75 -12.14 -2.88
CA ALA A 135 -15.55 -12.74 -3.46
C ALA A 135 -15.39 -12.36 -4.94
N ASN A 136 -14.21 -11.85 -5.29
CA ASN A 136 -13.85 -11.33 -6.62
C ASN A 136 -14.69 -10.13 -7.11
N GLY A 137 -15.47 -9.48 -6.24
CA GLY A 137 -16.23 -8.27 -6.55
C GLY A 137 -15.34 -7.02 -6.66
N ASP A 138 -15.94 -5.95 -7.21
CA ASP A 138 -15.25 -4.67 -7.47
C ASP A 138 -15.60 -3.59 -6.43
N THR A 139 -16.49 -3.91 -5.46
CA THR A 139 -16.83 -3.05 -4.32
C THR A 139 -16.15 -3.59 -3.07
N PHE A 140 -15.44 -2.71 -2.38
CA PHE A 140 -14.65 -3.03 -1.20
C PHE A 140 -15.13 -2.21 0.00
N VAL A 141 -14.94 -2.74 1.20
CA VAL A 141 -14.95 -1.96 2.42
C VAL A 141 -13.51 -1.83 2.93
N LEU A 142 -13.10 -0.61 3.24
CA LEU A 142 -11.84 -0.36 3.95
C LEU A 142 -12.07 -0.53 5.44
N LEU A 143 -11.32 -1.41 6.03
CA LEU A 143 -11.41 -1.71 7.47
C LEU A 143 -10.13 -1.28 8.19
N LEU A 144 -10.27 -0.62 9.33
CA LEU A 144 -9.21 -0.43 10.32
C LEU A 144 -9.55 -1.26 11.56
N ARG A 145 -8.77 -2.31 11.83
CA ARG A 145 -9.02 -3.29 12.90
C ARG A 145 -10.46 -3.82 12.91
N GLY A 146 -10.95 -4.17 11.72
CA GLY A 146 -12.29 -4.72 11.54
C GLY A 146 -13.43 -3.70 11.59
N GLN A 147 -13.13 -2.39 11.78
CA GLN A 147 -14.14 -1.33 11.75
C GLN A 147 -14.07 -0.56 10.42
N PRO A 148 -15.21 -0.25 9.78
CA PRO A 148 -15.22 0.54 8.56
C PRO A 148 -14.54 1.89 8.75
N LEU A 149 -13.71 2.29 7.79
CA LEU A 149 -13.01 3.57 7.76
C LEU A 149 -13.60 4.47 6.66
N PRO A 150 -14.51 5.41 7.02
CA PRO A 150 -15.12 6.32 6.06
C PRO A 150 -14.20 7.47 5.68
N LYS A 151 -14.47 8.08 4.51
CA LYS A 151 -13.79 9.28 3.99
C LYS A 151 -12.27 9.11 3.82
N ALA A 152 -11.80 7.88 3.76
CA ALA A 152 -10.40 7.59 3.50
C ALA A 152 -10.10 7.68 2.01
N GLU A 153 -8.96 8.25 1.68
CA GLU A 153 -8.44 8.30 0.32
C GLU A 153 -7.90 6.91 -0.09
N VAL A 154 -8.22 6.51 -1.30
CA VAL A 154 -7.75 5.29 -1.94
C VAL A 154 -7.19 5.66 -3.31
N LYS A 155 -5.89 5.52 -3.51
CA LYS A 155 -5.25 5.68 -4.81
C LYS A 155 -5.35 4.34 -5.55
N LEU A 156 -6.00 4.32 -6.71
CA LEU A 156 -6.09 3.14 -7.58
C LEU A 156 -5.25 3.36 -8.84
N ALA A 157 -4.29 2.48 -9.07
CA ALA A 157 -3.49 2.45 -10.28
C ALA A 157 -3.88 1.25 -11.16
N ALA A 158 -4.04 1.51 -12.45
CA ALA A 158 -4.48 0.57 -13.48
C ALA A 158 -3.31 0.09 -14.37
N PRO A 159 -3.47 -0.99 -15.16
CA PRO A 159 -2.43 -1.51 -16.04
C PRO A 159 -1.72 -0.47 -16.91
N PRO A 160 -2.42 0.52 -17.55
CA PRO A 160 -1.77 1.55 -18.36
C PRO A 160 -1.04 2.62 -17.54
N LYS A 161 -0.71 2.38 -16.28
CA LYS A 161 -0.13 3.37 -15.36
C LYS A 161 -1.03 4.59 -15.12
N TRP A 162 -2.32 4.48 -15.48
CA TRP A 162 -3.31 5.47 -15.11
C TRP A 162 -3.68 5.31 -13.64
N ALA A 163 -3.67 6.38 -12.89
CA ALA A 163 -4.05 6.38 -11.50
C ALA A 163 -5.20 7.36 -11.24
N CYS A 164 -6.06 7.05 -10.29
CA CYS A 164 -7.10 7.94 -9.80
C CYS A 164 -7.20 7.88 -8.27
N GLU A 165 -7.67 8.97 -7.70
CA GLU A 165 -7.99 9.07 -6.28
C GLU A 165 -9.49 8.84 -6.10
N LEU A 166 -9.84 7.96 -5.19
CA LEU A 166 -11.19 7.64 -4.77
C LEU A 166 -11.29 7.86 -3.26
N HIS A 167 -12.51 8.00 -2.76
CA HIS A 167 -12.73 8.10 -1.32
C HIS A 167 -13.79 7.10 -0.89
N THR A 168 -13.60 6.50 0.27
CA THR A 168 -14.62 5.65 0.87
C THR A 168 -15.83 6.49 1.29
N ASP A 169 -17.02 5.93 1.14
CA ASP A 169 -18.30 6.53 1.56
C ASP A 169 -18.47 6.54 3.10
N ASP A 170 -19.64 6.93 3.58
CA ASP A 170 -19.96 6.95 5.02
C ASP A 170 -19.98 5.56 5.68
N LYS A 171 -20.00 4.48 4.88
CA LYS A 171 -19.91 3.09 5.33
C LYS A 171 -18.51 2.50 5.16
N GLY A 172 -17.52 3.31 4.77
CA GLY A 172 -16.17 2.86 4.45
C GLY A 172 -16.08 2.11 3.13
N GLN A 173 -17.08 2.20 2.24
CA GLN A 173 -17.11 1.46 0.98
C GLN A 173 -16.57 2.28 -0.19
N VAL A 174 -15.93 1.59 -1.14
CA VAL A 174 -15.43 2.16 -2.39
C VAL A 174 -15.64 1.14 -3.52
N THR A 175 -16.07 1.61 -4.69
CA THR A 175 -16.24 0.77 -5.89
C THR A 175 -15.21 1.16 -6.94
N PHE A 176 -14.45 0.18 -7.43
CA PHE A 176 -13.47 0.38 -8.48
C PHE A 176 -14.11 0.22 -9.86
N VAL A 177 -13.79 1.14 -10.76
CA VAL A 177 -14.09 1.01 -12.19
C VAL A 177 -12.86 0.43 -12.87
N LEU A 178 -12.98 -0.78 -13.41
CA LEU A 178 -11.87 -1.61 -13.89
C LEU A 178 -12.01 -1.92 -15.39
N PRO A 179 -11.78 -0.95 -16.30
CA PRO A 179 -12.01 -1.15 -17.72
C PRO A 179 -10.98 -2.05 -18.41
N TRP A 180 -9.75 -2.12 -17.90
CA TRP A 180 -8.66 -2.85 -18.55
C TRP A 180 -8.45 -4.25 -17.98
N ALA A 181 -7.99 -5.17 -18.83
CA ALA A 181 -7.40 -6.42 -18.38
C ALA A 181 -5.98 -6.14 -17.86
N GLY A 182 -5.56 -6.85 -16.80
CA GLY A 182 -4.22 -6.73 -16.22
C GLY A 182 -4.24 -6.49 -14.71
N ARG A 183 -3.09 -6.09 -14.16
CA ARG A 183 -2.92 -5.90 -12.72
C ARG A 183 -3.34 -4.50 -12.31
N TYR A 184 -4.18 -4.45 -11.28
CA TYR A 184 -4.53 -3.23 -10.54
C TYR A 184 -3.84 -3.24 -9.19
N VAL A 185 -3.45 -2.04 -8.73
CA VAL A 185 -2.89 -1.85 -7.38
C VAL A 185 -3.60 -0.66 -6.75
N ALA A 186 -4.21 -0.89 -5.58
CA ALA A 186 -4.78 0.16 -4.76
C ALA A 186 -3.87 0.40 -3.54
N GLU A 187 -3.66 1.67 -3.18
CA GLU A 187 -2.91 2.10 -2.01
C GLU A 187 -3.80 2.92 -1.08
N VAL A 188 -3.64 2.71 0.21
CA VAL A 188 -4.26 3.50 1.27
C VAL A 188 -3.22 3.87 2.31
N ILE A 189 -3.17 5.15 2.67
CA ILE A 189 -2.37 5.63 3.79
C ILE A 189 -3.32 6.17 4.86
N HIS A 190 -3.17 5.68 6.08
CA HIS A 190 -3.93 6.19 7.22
C HIS A 190 -2.99 6.45 8.40
N VAL A 191 -3.14 7.62 9.02
CA VAL A 191 -2.37 7.98 10.22
C VAL A 191 -3.32 8.01 11.42
N GLU A 192 -3.04 7.13 12.36
CA GLU A 192 -3.78 7.02 13.60
C GLU A 192 -3.00 7.68 14.74
N THR A 193 -3.63 8.59 15.46
CA THR A 193 -3.04 9.19 16.67
C THR A 193 -3.31 8.27 17.85
N ILE A 194 -2.37 7.43 18.16
CA ILE A 194 -2.43 6.47 19.27
C ILE A 194 -1.04 6.26 19.82
N LYS A 195 -0.91 6.31 21.13
CA LYS A 195 0.37 6.08 21.83
C LYS A 195 0.53 4.61 22.15
N GLY A 196 1.76 4.14 22.04
CA GLY A 196 2.10 2.76 22.38
C GLY A 196 3.61 2.53 22.41
N GLY A 197 3.99 1.28 22.66
CA GLY A 197 5.39 0.87 22.83
C GLY A 197 6.04 1.46 24.08
N GLU A 198 7.26 1.02 24.36
CA GLU A 198 8.06 1.49 25.51
C GLU A 198 9.50 1.74 25.05
N GLY A 199 10.20 2.64 25.74
CA GLY A 199 11.60 2.94 25.47
C GLY A 199 11.85 3.40 24.03
N ASP A 200 12.71 2.72 23.30
CA ASP A 200 13.03 3.02 21.91
C ASP A 200 11.93 2.61 20.92
N GLN A 201 10.95 1.82 21.37
CA GLN A 201 9.76 1.43 20.62
C GLN A 201 8.56 2.34 20.88
N ALA A 202 8.66 3.34 21.77
CA ALA A 202 7.57 4.25 22.06
C ALA A 202 7.20 5.11 20.82
N TYR A 203 5.90 5.30 20.60
CA TYR A 203 5.36 6.13 19.51
C TYR A 203 4.11 6.89 19.95
N ASP A 204 3.81 7.97 19.24
CA ASP A 204 2.62 8.81 19.42
C ASP A 204 1.58 8.59 18.32
N ARG A 205 2.00 7.98 17.18
CA ARG A 205 1.17 7.71 16.00
C ARG A 205 1.60 6.42 15.33
N ILE A 206 0.64 5.82 14.62
CA ILE A 206 0.92 4.75 13.66
C ILE A 206 0.56 5.28 12.27
N ARG A 207 1.50 5.16 11.33
CA ARG A 207 1.25 5.37 9.90
C ARG A 207 1.09 4.02 9.24
N HIS A 208 -0.14 3.65 8.95
CA HIS A 208 -0.48 2.47 8.18
C HIS A 208 -0.35 2.80 6.69
N VAL A 209 0.35 1.94 5.95
CA VAL A 209 0.43 1.96 4.49
C VAL A 209 -0.03 0.60 4.03
N SER A 210 -1.19 0.53 3.38
CA SER A 210 -1.79 -0.72 2.95
C SER A 210 -2.00 -0.73 1.45
N SER A 211 -1.71 -1.86 0.81
CA SER A 211 -1.97 -2.06 -0.61
C SER A 211 -2.83 -3.30 -0.87
N LEU A 212 -3.60 -3.24 -1.94
CA LEU A 212 -4.32 -4.36 -2.52
C LEU A 212 -3.93 -4.48 -3.98
N SER A 213 -3.50 -5.66 -4.40
CA SER A 213 -3.26 -5.97 -5.81
C SER A 213 -4.09 -7.16 -6.27
N PHE A 214 -4.53 -7.12 -7.52
CA PHE A 214 -5.20 -8.25 -8.15
C PHE A 214 -5.10 -8.17 -9.66
N VAL A 215 -5.25 -9.29 -10.34
CA VAL A 215 -5.31 -9.36 -11.81
C VAL A 215 -6.74 -9.50 -12.26
N LYS A 216 -7.16 -8.65 -13.19
CA LYS A 216 -8.42 -8.76 -13.92
C LYS A 216 -8.15 -9.43 -15.26
N ALA A 217 -8.76 -10.59 -15.49
CA ALA A 217 -8.50 -11.39 -16.69
C ALA A 217 -9.18 -10.84 -17.94
N ASP A 218 -10.32 -10.18 -17.78
CA ASP A 218 -11.14 -9.62 -18.84
C ASP A 218 -11.10 -8.09 -18.86
N GLY A 219 -11.42 -7.49 -19.99
CA GLY A 219 -11.45 -6.04 -20.19
C GLY A 219 -10.70 -5.62 -21.45
N ILE A 220 -10.47 -4.31 -21.58
CA ILE A 220 -9.70 -3.75 -22.68
C ILE A 220 -8.26 -4.27 -22.56
N PRO A 221 -7.71 -4.96 -23.59
CA PRO A 221 -6.34 -5.43 -23.54
C PRO A 221 -5.37 -4.26 -23.43
N TRP A 222 -4.44 -4.37 -22.49
CA TRP A 222 -3.31 -3.47 -22.38
C TRP A 222 -2.04 -4.20 -22.79
N LYS A 223 -1.26 -3.59 -23.68
CA LYS A 223 0.08 -4.06 -24.04
C LYS A 223 1.04 -2.91 -23.70
N ASP A 224 2.08 -3.21 -22.97
CA ASP A 224 3.20 -2.28 -22.80
C ASP A 224 3.75 -1.93 -24.20
N GLN A 225 3.86 -0.63 -24.48
CA GLN A 225 4.40 -0.13 -25.75
C GLN A 225 5.91 -0.02 -25.66
#